data_cc9cce7d4e3a3de3026d95fb93c1f549
#
_entry.id   cc9cce7d4e3a3de3026d95fb93c1f549
#
_cell.length_a   1.000
_cell.length_b   1.000
_cell.length_c   1.000
_cell.angle_alpha   90.00
_cell.angle_beta   90.00
_cell.angle_gamma   90.00
#
_symmetry.space_group_name_H-M   'P 1'
#
loop_
_entity.id
_entity.type
_entity.pdbx_description
1 polymer ?
#
loop_
_entity_poly.entity_id
_entity_poly.type
_entity_poly.pdbx_seq_one_letter_code
_entity_poly.pdbx_strand_id
1 'polypeptide(L)'
;MKKFICMLTVLLCSVMNLSAQDYNLEGRWVTDLSDEGESTTLIFLFEGNELTQAVYSESNVDGVGLVGVIIATPPAPFKLEGNKLTVSYDASQAEYQVMKTEYTDKVKEVIKQAPSMENTMKEILDNAFESQKEEMCKTVMFKGGLEIVSYNDEGEMPIKDTDGETYTFYLKGE
;
A
#
# COMPACT_ATOMS: atom_id res chain seq x y z
N MET A 1 -11.80 -55.32 -12.62
CA MET A 1 -11.27 -54.09 -13.26
C MET A 1 -12.18 -52.88 -13.13
N LYS A 2 -13.51 -52.97 -13.28
CA LYS A 2 -14.42 -51.79 -13.17
C LYS A 2 -14.47 -51.14 -11.77
N LYS A 3 -14.29 -51.91 -10.68
CA LYS A 3 -14.28 -51.35 -9.30
C LYS A 3 -13.01 -50.58 -8.94
N PHE A 4 -11.87 -50.85 -9.60
CA PHE A 4 -10.60 -50.18 -9.37
C PHE A 4 -10.57 -48.77 -10.03
N ILE A 5 -11.25 -48.64 -11.18
CA ILE A 5 -11.34 -47.37 -11.91
C ILE A 5 -12.21 -46.36 -11.15
N CYS A 6 -13.34 -46.84 -10.53
CA CYS A 6 -14.17 -45.95 -9.71
C CYS A 6 -13.46 -45.47 -8.44
N MET A 7 -12.59 -46.29 -7.83
CA MET A 7 -11.86 -45.89 -6.64
C MET A 7 -10.76 -44.87 -6.95
N LEU A 8 -10.12 -44.97 -8.12
CA LEU A 8 -9.12 -44.04 -8.59
C LEU A 8 -9.72 -42.68 -8.97
N THR A 9 -10.94 -42.67 -9.53
CA THR A 9 -11.65 -41.43 -9.88
C THR A 9 -12.11 -40.66 -8.64
N VAL A 10 -12.54 -41.38 -7.59
CA VAL A 10 -12.92 -40.76 -6.31
C VAL A 10 -11.68 -40.20 -5.59
N LEU A 11 -10.52 -40.88 -5.67
CA LEU A 11 -9.28 -40.38 -5.09
C LEU A 11 -8.74 -39.15 -5.84
N LEU A 12 -8.89 -39.09 -7.18
CA LEU A 12 -8.51 -37.91 -7.96
C LEU A 12 -9.45 -36.73 -7.70
N CYS A 13 -10.74 -36.95 -7.47
CA CYS A 13 -11.68 -35.87 -7.13
C CYS A 13 -11.48 -35.33 -5.71
N SER A 14 -10.94 -36.14 -4.77
CA SER A 14 -10.64 -35.68 -3.42
C SER A 14 -9.33 -34.88 -3.31
N VAL A 15 -8.45 -34.92 -4.32
CA VAL A 15 -7.22 -34.13 -4.34
C VAL A 15 -7.43 -32.77 -5.03
N MET A 16 -8.56 -32.58 -5.72
CA MET A 16 -8.89 -31.28 -6.36
C MET A 16 -9.71 -30.33 -5.47
N ASN A 17 -10.01 -30.74 -4.23
CA ASN A 17 -10.49 -29.82 -3.19
C ASN A 17 -9.31 -29.39 -2.28
N LEU A 18 -8.19 -29.01 -2.86
CA LEU A 18 -7.36 -28.00 -2.22
C LEU A 18 -8.19 -26.71 -2.31
N SER A 19 -8.95 -26.48 -1.24
CA SER A 19 -9.75 -25.30 -1.02
C SER A 19 -8.97 -24.09 -1.50
N ALA A 20 -9.51 -23.39 -2.49
CA ALA A 20 -9.26 -21.97 -2.61
C ALA A 20 -9.56 -21.44 -1.20
N GLN A 21 -8.53 -21.03 -0.48
CA GLN A 21 -8.70 -20.34 0.77
C GLN A 21 -9.42 -19.06 0.38
N ASP A 22 -10.69 -18.92 0.75
CA ASP A 22 -11.45 -17.71 0.48
C ASP A 22 -10.86 -16.61 1.38
N TYR A 23 -9.89 -15.87 0.84
CA TYR A 23 -9.35 -14.70 1.51
C TYR A 23 -10.40 -13.60 1.49
N ASN A 24 -10.90 -13.20 2.64
CA ASN A 24 -11.66 -11.97 2.76
C ASN A 24 -10.68 -10.80 2.89
N LEU A 25 -10.29 -10.23 1.75
CA LEU A 25 -9.32 -9.13 1.71
C LEU A 25 -9.97 -7.76 1.94
N GLU A 26 -11.30 -7.67 1.94
CA GLU A 26 -12.03 -6.40 2.06
C GLU A 26 -11.54 -5.57 3.24
N GLY A 27 -11.29 -4.29 2.99
CA GLY A 27 -10.89 -3.34 4.01
C GLY A 27 -9.48 -2.76 3.85
N ARG A 28 -9.04 -2.07 4.88
CA ARG A 28 -7.78 -1.33 4.91
C ARG A 28 -6.70 -2.12 5.65
N TRP A 29 -5.67 -2.50 4.94
CA TRP A 29 -4.52 -3.22 5.47
C TRP A 29 -3.30 -2.31 5.51
N VAL A 30 -2.53 -2.32 6.60
CA VAL A 30 -1.37 -1.46 6.77
C VAL A 30 -0.16 -2.24 7.25
N THR A 31 1.02 -1.85 6.79
CA THR A 31 2.31 -2.27 7.33
C THR A 31 3.22 -1.07 7.53
N ASP A 32 3.99 -1.09 8.59
CA ASP A 32 4.96 -0.05 8.92
C ASP A 32 6.33 -0.46 8.37
N LEU A 33 6.91 0.40 7.55
CA LEU A 33 8.22 0.24 6.92
C LEU A 33 9.24 1.21 7.54
N SER A 34 8.90 1.79 8.69
CA SER A 34 9.74 2.82 9.34
C SER A 34 11.12 2.28 9.65
N ASP A 35 12.14 3.02 9.24
CA ASP A 35 13.53 2.82 9.57
C ASP A 35 14.06 4.05 10.35
N GLU A 36 15.30 4.03 10.80
CA GLU A 36 15.90 5.06 11.66
C GLU A 36 15.63 6.49 11.18
N GLY A 37 14.58 7.13 11.74
CA GLY A 37 14.26 8.56 11.56
C GLY A 37 13.24 8.90 10.49
N GLU A 38 12.74 7.94 9.71
CA GLU A 38 11.66 8.15 8.74
C GLU A 38 10.47 7.25 9.09
N SER A 39 9.28 7.83 9.16
CA SER A 39 8.04 7.07 9.36
C SER A 39 7.39 6.83 8.01
N THR A 40 7.35 5.58 7.57
CA THR A 40 6.73 5.18 6.32
C THR A 40 5.73 4.05 6.58
N THR A 41 4.47 4.26 6.18
CA THR A 41 3.40 3.27 6.31
C THR A 41 2.86 2.94 4.93
N LEU A 42 2.90 1.67 4.55
CA LEU A 42 2.28 1.18 3.33
C LEU A 42 0.84 0.75 3.62
N ILE A 43 -0.07 1.09 2.73
CA ILE A 43 -1.50 0.90 2.89
C ILE A 43 -2.05 0.18 1.66
N PHE A 44 -2.78 -0.91 1.88
CA PHE A 44 -3.61 -1.56 0.89
C PHE A 44 -5.08 -1.34 1.26
N LEU A 45 -5.84 -0.80 0.33
CA LEU A 45 -7.29 -0.68 0.44
C LEU A 45 -7.93 -1.58 -0.60
N PHE A 46 -8.59 -2.64 -0.14
CA PHE A 46 -9.36 -3.55 -0.98
C PHE A 46 -10.84 -3.16 -0.91
N GLU A 47 -11.42 -2.88 -2.07
CA GLU A 47 -12.85 -2.55 -2.22
C GLU A 47 -13.42 -3.36 -3.40
N GLY A 48 -14.19 -4.40 -3.09
CA GLY A 48 -14.67 -5.33 -4.10
C GLY A 48 -13.54 -6.02 -4.85
N ASN A 49 -13.39 -5.75 -6.14
CA ASN A 49 -12.36 -6.33 -7.00
C ASN A 49 -11.19 -5.37 -7.29
N GLU A 50 -11.10 -4.27 -6.57
CA GLU A 50 -10.10 -3.24 -6.79
C GLU A 50 -9.18 -3.11 -5.58
N LEU A 51 -7.92 -2.81 -5.85
CA LEU A 51 -6.88 -2.52 -4.87
C LEU A 51 -6.33 -1.13 -5.13
N THR A 52 -6.40 -0.28 -4.12
CA THR A 52 -5.63 0.95 -4.04
C THR A 52 -4.41 0.71 -3.17
N GLN A 53 -3.23 1.01 -3.68
CA GLN A 53 -2.01 1.04 -2.88
C GLN A 53 -1.71 2.48 -2.52
N ALA A 54 -1.38 2.72 -1.26
CA ALA A 54 -0.95 4.04 -0.81
C ALA A 54 0.25 3.93 0.12
N VAL A 55 1.09 4.95 0.12
CA VAL A 55 2.17 5.13 1.07
C VAL A 55 1.99 6.45 1.80
N TYR A 56 2.02 6.40 3.13
CA TYR A 56 2.13 7.58 3.96
C TYR A 56 3.57 7.70 4.44
N SER A 57 4.18 8.86 4.28
CA SER A 57 5.55 9.13 4.72
C SER A 57 5.63 10.48 5.44
N GLU A 58 6.37 10.52 6.55
CA GLU A 58 6.75 11.77 7.22
C GLU A 58 8.25 12.00 7.04
N SER A 59 8.59 13.18 6.56
CA SER A 59 9.99 13.59 6.38
C SER A 59 10.23 15.04 6.76
N ASN A 60 11.47 15.35 7.17
CA ASN A 60 11.88 16.73 7.38
C ASN A 60 12.29 17.37 6.06
N VAL A 61 11.54 18.38 5.66
CA VAL A 61 11.84 19.20 4.48
C VAL A 61 12.66 20.41 4.89
N ASP A 62 13.86 20.53 4.34
CA ASP A 62 14.78 21.62 4.68
C ASP A 62 14.15 22.99 4.49
N GLY A 63 14.24 23.82 5.52
CA GLY A 63 13.70 25.16 5.51
C GLY A 63 12.18 25.25 5.73
N VAL A 64 11.48 24.12 5.81
CA VAL A 64 10.02 24.06 6.06
C VAL A 64 9.74 23.45 7.44
N GLY A 65 10.13 22.19 7.66
CA GLY A 65 9.86 21.41 8.85
C GLY A 65 9.39 20.01 8.53
N LEU A 66 8.66 19.36 9.46
CA LEU A 66 8.11 18.02 9.26
C LEU A 66 6.90 18.08 8.34
N VAL A 67 6.91 17.27 7.29
CA VAL A 67 5.81 17.16 6.32
C VAL A 67 5.40 15.71 6.20
N GLY A 68 4.11 15.44 6.38
CA GLY A 68 3.48 14.15 6.16
C GLY A 68 2.70 14.17 4.84
N VAL A 69 3.01 13.23 3.98
CA VAL A 69 2.41 13.09 2.64
C VAL A 69 1.87 11.69 2.46
N ILE A 70 0.69 11.57 1.87
CA ILE A 70 0.18 10.33 1.32
C ILE A 70 0.23 10.38 -0.20
N ILE A 71 0.72 9.29 -0.80
CA ILE A 71 0.71 9.08 -2.25
C ILE A 71 -0.06 7.79 -2.50
N ALA A 72 -1.02 7.82 -3.42
CA ALA A 72 -1.88 6.68 -3.72
C ALA A 72 -1.92 6.39 -5.22
N THR A 73 -2.00 5.10 -5.58
CA THR A 73 -2.38 4.68 -6.93
C THR A 73 -3.88 4.90 -7.12
N PRO A 74 -4.38 5.09 -8.36
CA PRO A 74 -5.80 4.89 -8.60
C PRO A 74 -6.22 3.47 -8.24
N PRO A 75 -7.50 3.23 -7.92
CA PRO A 75 -8.05 1.89 -7.77
C PRO A 75 -7.76 1.05 -9.02
N ALA A 76 -7.21 -0.13 -8.85
CA ALA A 76 -6.83 -1.00 -9.95
C ALA A 76 -7.38 -2.41 -9.74
N PRO A 77 -7.93 -3.06 -10.78
CA PRO A 77 -8.38 -4.44 -10.67
C PRO A 77 -7.25 -5.36 -10.24
N PHE A 78 -7.51 -6.21 -9.25
CA PHE A 78 -6.59 -7.26 -8.87
C PHE A 78 -7.13 -8.65 -9.24
N LYS A 79 -6.22 -9.62 -9.32
CA LYS A 79 -6.56 -11.03 -9.47
C LYS A 79 -5.94 -11.82 -8.32
N LEU A 80 -6.72 -12.72 -7.76
CA LEU A 80 -6.26 -13.67 -6.76
C LEU A 80 -6.38 -15.09 -7.31
N GLU A 81 -5.26 -15.75 -7.53
CA GLU A 81 -5.17 -17.14 -8.00
C GLU A 81 -4.46 -18.00 -6.96
N GLY A 82 -5.24 -18.73 -6.19
CA GLY A 82 -4.74 -19.39 -4.97
C GLY A 82 -4.30 -18.34 -3.96
N ASN A 83 -3.01 -18.30 -3.62
CA ASN A 83 -2.42 -17.31 -2.74
C ASN A 83 -1.65 -16.19 -3.48
N LYS A 84 -1.72 -16.17 -4.81
CA LYS A 84 -1.05 -15.15 -5.63
C LYS A 84 -1.98 -13.99 -5.95
N LEU A 85 -1.66 -12.84 -5.40
CA LEU A 85 -2.31 -11.57 -5.67
C LEU A 85 -1.54 -10.86 -6.79
N THR A 86 -2.20 -10.52 -7.88
CA THR A 86 -1.60 -9.77 -9.00
C THR A 86 -2.38 -8.47 -9.19
N VAL A 87 -1.66 -7.37 -9.24
CA VAL A 87 -2.20 -6.03 -9.49
C VAL A 87 -1.36 -5.32 -10.53
N SER A 88 -2.01 -4.48 -11.34
CA SER A 88 -1.33 -3.60 -12.30
C SER A 88 -1.94 -2.22 -12.20
N TYR A 89 -1.12 -1.20 -12.05
CA TYR A 89 -1.53 0.19 -11.95
C TYR A 89 -0.66 1.09 -12.84
N ASP A 90 -1.19 2.26 -13.16
CA ASP A 90 -0.47 3.29 -13.90
C ASP A 90 0.10 4.34 -12.93
N ALA A 91 1.41 4.30 -12.69
CA ALA A 91 2.08 5.21 -11.77
C ALA A 91 1.97 6.69 -12.18
N SER A 92 1.74 6.97 -13.48
CA SER A 92 1.55 8.35 -13.95
C SER A 92 0.24 8.98 -13.47
N GLN A 93 -0.70 8.14 -13.04
CA GLN A 93 -2.00 8.56 -12.49
C GLN A 93 -2.01 8.59 -10.96
N ALA A 94 -0.86 8.43 -10.31
CA ALA A 94 -0.75 8.54 -8.87
C ALA A 94 -1.16 9.94 -8.40
N GLU A 95 -1.86 9.97 -7.29
CA GLU A 95 -2.27 11.20 -6.61
C GLU A 95 -1.48 11.37 -5.32
N TYR A 96 -1.32 12.60 -4.88
CA TYR A 96 -0.71 12.89 -3.58
C TYR A 96 -1.56 13.87 -2.79
N GLN A 97 -1.41 13.83 -1.48
CA GLN A 97 -2.02 14.77 -0.56
C GLN A 97 -1.07 15.06 0.61
N VAL A 98 -0.85 16.33 0.90
CA VAL A 98 -0.16 16.76 2.12
C VAL A 98 -1.14 16.63 3.28
N MET A 99 -0.85 15.70 4.20
CA MET A 99 -1.69 15.38 5.35
C MET A 99 -1.34 16.19 6.59
N LYS A 100 -0.05 16.55 6.70
CA LYS A 100 0.49 17.20 7.89
C LYS A 100 1.62 18.15 7.50
N THR A 101 1.68 19.30 8.15
CA THR A 101 2.82 20.22 8.05
C THR A 101 3.09 20.81 9.42
N GLU A 102 4.27 20.53 9.97
CA GLU A 102 4.75 21.13 11.20
C GLU A 102 5.95 22.05 10.89
N TYR A 103 5.65 23.31 10.69
CA TYR A 103 6.68 24.32 10.38
C TYR A 103 7.70 24.47 11.51
N THR A 104 8.96 24.70 11.13
CA THR A 104 9.99 25.13 12.08
C THR A 104 9.60 26.46 12.74
N ASP A 105 10.16 26.76 13.91
CA ASP A 105 9.87 28.02 14.61
C ASP A 105 10.26 29.22 13.78
N LYS A 106 11.33 29.13 13.00
CA LYS A 106 11.76 30.18 12.07
C LYS A 106 10.70 30.45 10.99
N VAL A 107 10.12 29.41 10.42
CA VAL A 107 9.05 29.53 9.41
C VAL A 107 7.76 30.09 10.05
N LYS A 108 7.41 29.63 11.24
CA LYS A 108 6.24 30.17 12.00
C LYS A 108 6.37 31.68 12.22
N GLU A 109 7.56 32.15 12.60
CA GLU A 109 7.78 33.61 12.79
C GLU A 109 7.67 34.36 11.47
N VAL A 110 8.16 33.82 10.36
CA VAL A 110 8.00 34.45 9.03
C VAL A 110 6.53 34.50 8.62
N ILE A 111 5.78 33.43 8.79
CA ILE A 111 4.34 33.38 8.47
C ILE A 111 3.57 34.38 9.34
N LYS A 112 3.92 34.50 10.62
CA LYS A 112 3.30 35.45 11.55
C LYS A 112 3.50 36.92 11.09
N GLN A 113 4.69 37.23 10.52
CA GLN A 113 4.99 38.55 10.00
C GLN A 113 4.39 38.81 8.61
N ALA A 114 4.29 37.78 7.79
CA ALA A 114 3.79 37.83 6.42
C ALA A 114 2.89 36.60 6.13
N PRO A 115 1.60 36.64 6.48
CA PRO A 115 0.68 35.49 6.35
C PRO A 115 0.56 34.89 4.94
N SER A 116 0.81 35.70 3.91
CA SER A 116 0.84 35.23 2.51
C SER A 116 1.96 34.18 2.25
N MET A 117 3.00 34.17 3.08
CA MET A 117 4.09 33.19 2.96
C MET A 117 3.63 31.74 3.20
N GLU A 118 2.55 31.53 3.94
CA GLU A 118 1.99 30.20 4.12
C GLU A 118 1.52 29.58 2.78
N ASN A 119 0.86 30.36 1.96
CA ASN A 119 0.44 29.93 0.64
C ASN A 119 1.65 29.64 -0.27
N THR A 120 2.68 30.50 -0.20
CA THR A 120 3.92 30.26 -0.94
C THR A 120 4.61 28.96 -0.52
N MET A 121 4.64 28.65 0.80
CA MET A 121 5.17 27.38 1.28
C MET A 121 4.37 26.18 0.79
N LYS A 122 3.04 26.26 0.79
CA LYS A 122 2.17 25.20 0.23
C LYS A 122 2.46 25.00 -1.26
N GLU A 123 2.54 26.06 -2.05
CA GLU A 123 2.85 25.98 -3.48
C GLU A 123 4.24 25.34 -3.74
N ILE A 124 5.23 25.62 -2.90
CA ILE A 124 6.56 25.01 -3.00
C ILE A 124 6.47 23.49 -2.73
N LEU A 125 5.77 23.10 -1.68
CA LEU A 125 5.56 21.69 -1.34
C LEU A 125 4.77 20.97 -2.44
N ASP A 126 3.68 21.56 -2.92
CA ASP A 126 2.86 21.01 -3.99
C ASP A 126 3.69 20.79 -5.27
N ASN A 127 4.49 21.76 -5.69
CA ASN A 127 5.36 21.61 -6.85
C ASN A 127 6.42 20.50 -6.66
N ALA A 128 6.98 20.39 -5.45
CA ALA A 128 7.98 19.36 -5.14
C ALA A 128 7.36 17.96 -5.22
N PHE A 129 6.21 17.74 -4.59
CA PHE A 129 5.55 16.42 -4.58
C PHE A 129 4.96 16.08 -5.94
N GLU A 130 4.35 17.04 -6.66
CA GLU A 130 3.85 16.81 -8.01
C GLU A 130 4.94 16.29 -8.94
N SER A 131 6.16 16.81 -8.84
CA SER A 131 7.28 16.39 -9.66
C SER A 131 7.84 14.99 -9.30
N GLN A 132 7.62 14.52 -8.08
CA GLN A 132 8.20 13.28 -7.54
C GLN A 132 7.21 12.14 -7.40
N LYS A 133 5.89 12.40 -7.38
CA LYS A 133 4.85 11.42 -7.07
C LYS A 133 4.93 10.14 -7.91
N GLU A 134 5.17 10.28 -9.23
CA GLU A 134 5.25 9.15 -10.13
C GLU A 134 6.46 8.26 -9.81
N GLU A 135 7.62 8.85 -9.52
CA GLU A 135 8.84 8.12 -9.18
C GLU A 135 8.71 7.46 -7.80
N MET A 136 8.17 8.16 -6.82
CA MET A 136 7.90 7.60 -5.49
C MET A 136 6.91 6.43 -5.59
N CYS A 137 5.86 6.57 -6.39
CA CYS A 137 4.92 5.49 -6.63
C CYS A 137 5.61 4.26 -7.24
N LYS A 138 6.50 4.44 -8.22
CA LYS A 138 7.26 3.34 -8.84
C LYS A 138 8.21 2.65 -7.85
N THR A 139 8.72 3.38 -6.88
CA THR A 139 9.73 2.88 -5.94
C THR A 139 9.09 2.12 -4.77
N VAL A 140 7.96 2.62 -4.23
CA VAL A 140 7.39 2.08 -2.99
C VAL A 140 6.16 1.20 -3.20
N MET A 141 5.51 1.26 -4.38
CA MET A 141 4.32 0.46 -4.65
C MET A 141 4.69 -0.88 -5.29
N PHE A 142 4.04 -1.94 -4.84
CA PHE A 142 4.26 -3.27 -5.41
C PHE A 142 3.70 -3.37 -6.83
N LYS A 143 4.49 -3.96 -7.71
CA LYS A 143 4.10 -4.28 -9.09
C LYS A 143 4.11 -5.78 -9.30
N GLY A 144 3.11 -6.26 -10.03
CA GLY A 144 3.04 -7.65 -10.40
C GLY A 144 2.45 -8.55 -9.32
N GLY A 145 3.05 -9.72 -9.14
CA GLY A 145 2.53 -10.75 -8.24
C GLY A 145 3.06 -10.62 -6.82
N LEU A 146 2.15 -10.67 -5.88
CA LEU A 146 2.43 -10.78 -4.45
C LEU A 146 1.96 -12.16 -3.99
N GLU A 147 2.65 -12.76 -3.04
CA GLU A 147 2.23 -14.03 -2.46
C GLU A 147 1.72 -13.82 -1.05
N ILE A 148 0.43 -14.12 -0.81
CA ILE A 148 -0.12 -14.14 0.53
C ILE A 148 0.39 -15.42 1.21
N VAL A 149 1.30 -15.27 2.16
CA VAL A 149 1.95 -16.42 2.83
C VAL A 149 0.97 -17.12 3.76
N SER A 150 0.17 -16.35 4.49
CA SER A 150 -0.91 -16.81 5.33
C SER A 150 -1.94 -15.71 5.55
N TYR A 151 -3.07 -16.08 6.11
CA TYR A 151 -4.13 -15.18 6.51
C TYR A 151 -4.76 -15.74 7.77
N ASN A 152 -4.92 -14.93 8.79
CA ASN A 152 -5.59 -15.34 10.00
C ASN A 152 -6.79 -14.44 10.33
N ASP A 153 -7.73 -14.98 11.12
CA ASP A 153 -8.93 -14.27 11.53
C ASP A 153 -8.65 -13.12 12.51
N GLU A 154 -7.40 -12.99 12.97
CA GLU A 154 -6.95 -11.89 13.83
C GLU A 154 -6.57 -10.64 13.02
N GLY A 155 -6.65 -10.70 11.69
CA GLY A 155 -6.39 -9.60 10.80
C GLY A 155 -4.92 -9.39 10.49
N GLU A 156 -4.13 -10.47 10.44
CA GLU A 156 -2.74 -10.45 9.98
C GLU A 156 -2.62 -11.12 8.61
N MET A 157 -1.90 -10.48 7.71
CA MET A 157 -1.67 -10.96 6.35
C MET A 157 -0.20 -10.74 5.96
N PRO A 158 0.69 -11.70 6.21
CA PRO A 158 2.04 -11.66 5.67
C PRO A 158 1.99 -11.84 4.16
N ILE A 159 2.60 -10.90 3.45
CA ILE A 159 2.71 -10.87 1.99
C ILE A 159 4.18 -10.90 1.62
N LYS A 160 4.54 -11.80 0.70
CA LYS A 160 5.86 -11.89 0.10
C LYS A 160 5.85 -11.22 -1.27
N ASP A 161 6.80 -10.35 -1.50
CA ASP A 161 6.97 -9.67 -2.79
C ASP A 161 7.74 -10.52 -3.81
N THR A 162 7.96 -9.96 -5.01
CA THR A 162 8.69 -10.61 -6.09
C THR A 162 10.17 -10.79 -5.80
N ASP A 163 10.75 -10.02 -4.91
CA ASP A 163 12.16 -10.07 -4.52
C ASP A 163 12.40 -11.03 -3.35
N GLY A 164 11.32 -11.55 -2.78
CA GLY A 164 11.32 -12.54 -1.72
C GLY A 164 11.28 -11.96 -0.32
N GLU A 165 11.10 -10.65 -0.17
CA GLU A 165 10.88 -9.99 1.10
C GLU A 165 9.44 -10.18 1.58
N THR A 166 9.28 -10.26 2.90
CA THR A 166 7.96 -10.49 3.51
C THR A 166 7.58 -9.32 4.41
N TYR A 167 6.39 -8.78 4.14
CA TYR A 167 5.79 -7.68 4.88
C TYR A 167 4.51 -8.16 5.55
N THR A 168 4.33 -7.90 6.84
CA THR A 168 3.10 -8.28 7.54
C THR A 168 2.15 -7.10 7.58
N PHE A 169 1.02 -7.26 6.91
CA PHE A 169 -0.06 -6.29 6.92
C PHE A 169 -1.06 -6.61 8.02
N TYR A 170 -1.61 -5.58 8.63
CA TYR A 170 -2.60 -5.64 9.69
C TYR A 170 -3.89 -4.95 9.26
N LEU A 171 -5.02 -5.66 9.40
CA LEU A 171 -6.33 -5.08 9.14
C LEU A 171 -6.62 -3.99 10.17
N LYS A 172 -6.92 -2.78 9.70
CA LYS A 172 -7.37 -1.68 10.55
C LYS A 172 -8.89 -1.55 10.40
N GLY A 173 -9.58 -1.61 11.53
CA GLY A 173 -10.98 -1.23 11.58
C GLY A 173 -11.17 0.23 11.14
N GLU A 174 -12.40 0.54 10.68
CA GLU A 174 -12.83 1.89 10.31
C GLU A 174 -12.62 2.92 11.44
#